data_aead230d7a7170d7ccc5e664265e40d9
#
_entry.id   aead230d7a7170d7ccc5e664265e40d9
#
_cell.length_a   1.000
_cell.length_b   1.000
_cell.length_c   1.000
_cell.angle_alpha   90.00
_cell.angle_beta   90.00
_cell.angle_gamma   90.00
#
_symmetry.space_group_name_H-M   'P 1'
#
loop_
_entity.id
_entity.type
_entity.pdbx_description
1 polymer ?
#
loop_
_entity_poly.entity_id
_entity_poly.type
_entity_poly.pdbx_seq_one_letter_code
_entity_poly.pdbx_strand_id
1 'polypeptide(L)'
;MTIDRARELDAADPLAHYRDRFALPADTIYLDGNSLGCLPKDTPARIAEVVAEEWGRDLIGSWNTADWIVMPQRIGGKIAPLIGAAPHEVIVCDSVSVNLFKLIAAALQMQPDRKTVLSEPGNFPTDLYMIEGLEKQGLATRRLAERDRILEALDEDVALLLLTHTHYKTGEVFDMAELTRAAHDKGVLVLWDLSHSVGAMPVDLDGCEADFAVGCGYKYLNGGPGAPAFAYVAERHHSALSQPLTGWMGHAKPFEFLDDYAPAPGTDRLLCGTPPILALAALEVGVDLIAEIGVERLFAKSQALSEFFRECLSERGISLELVSPEDPDRRGSHLSFRHENAYALSKALIARGVVGDFRDPDILRLGFAPAYLRFE
;
A
#
# COMPACT_ATOMS: atom_id res chain seq x y z
N MET A 1 -2.91 25.13 -24.91
CA MET A 1 -3.91 24.70 -23.95
C MET A 1 -3.86 25.66 -22.80
N THR A 2 -4.96 26.04 -22.37
CA THR A 2 -5.02 27.22 -21.54
C THR A 2 -5.46 26.84 -20.14
N ILE A 3 -5.14 27.73 -19.22
CA ILE A 3 -5.66 27.70 -17.85
C ILE A 3 -7.20 27.58 -17.84
N ASP A 4 -7.88 28.10 -18.89
CA ASP A 4 -9.33 28.01 -19.00
C ASP A 4 -9.81 26.57 -19.10
N ARG A 5 -9.11 25.68 -19.86
CA ARG A 5 -9.46 24.26 -19.91
C ARG A 5 -9.24 23.57 -18.58
N ALA A 6 -8.17 23.89 -17.85
CA ALA A 6 -7.94 23.37 -16.49
C ALA A 6 -9.12 23.73 -15.57
N ARG A 7 -9.57 24.99 -15.62
CA ARG A 7 -10.71 25.47 -14.84
C ARG A 7 -12.04 24.81 -15.25
N GLU A 8 -12.23 24.56 -16.54
CA GLU A 8 -13.39 23.79 -17.03
C GLU A 8 -13.40 22.37 -16.50
N LEU A 9 -12.25 21.69 -16.50
CA LEU A 9 -12.10 20.35 -15.93
C LEU A 9 -12.34 20.35 -14.42
N ASP A 10 -11.80 21.34 -13.68
CA ASP A 10 -12.04 21.47 -12.24
C ASP A 10 -13.52 21.77 -11.93
N ALA A 11 -14.19 22.57 -12.75
CA ALA A 11 -15.62 22.87 -12.58
C ALA A 11 -16.52 21.64 -12.86
N ALA A 12 -16.06 20.73 -13.71
CA ALA A 12 -16.75 19.49 -14.03
C ALA A 12 -16.36 18.32 -13.11
N ASP A 13 -15.37 18.50 -12.23
CA ASP A 13 -14.83 17.43 -11.37
C ASP A 13 -15.81 17.07 -10.23
N PRO A 14 -16.40 15.87 -10.24
CA PRO A 14 -17.31 15.43 -9.18
C PRO A 14 -16.60 15.24 -7.82
N LEU A 15 -15.27 15.19 -7.79
CA LEU A 15 -14.45 15.02 -6.58
C LEU A 15 -13.90 16.34 -6.04
N ALA A 16 -14.14 17.48 -6.69
CA ALA A 16 -13.55 18.77 -6.34
C ALA A 16 -13.74 19.15 -4.86
N HIS A 17 -14.93 18.84 -4.29
CA HIS A 17 -15.29 19.17 -2.92
C HIS A 17 -14.48 18.39 -1.85
N TYR A 18 -13.92 17.22 -2.20
CA TYR A 18 -13.10 16.44 -1.27
C TYR A 18 -11.76 17.10 -0.93
N ARG A 19 -11.26 17.99 -1.80
CA ARG A 19 -10.05 18.76 -1.49
C ARG A 19 -10.18 19.50 -0.14
N ASP A 20 -11.37 19.99 0.19
CA ASP A 20 -11.62 20.71 1.42
C ASP A 20 -11.58 19.83 2.68
N ARG A 21 -11.56 18.51 2.50
CA ARG A 21 -11.38 17.54 3.58
C ARG A 21 -9.90 17.36 3.97
N PHE A 22 -8.95 17.95 3.23
CA PHE A 22 -7.51 17.86 3.49
C PHE A 22 -6.91 19.18 3.93
N ALA A 23 -5.90 19.10 4.82
CA ALA A 23 -5.13 20.24 5.30
C ALA A 23 -3.88 20.42 4.43
N LEU A 24 -4.05 21.11 3.29
CA LEU A 24 -2.97 21.44 2.37
C LEU A 24 -2.46 22.86 2.64
N PRO A 25 -1.13 23.11 2.64
CA PRO A 25 -0.58 24.46 2.64
C PRO A 25 -1.05 25.25 1.40
N ALA A 26 -1.39 26.53 1.59
CA ALA A 26 -2.01 27.34 0.53
C ALA A 26 -1.19 27.45 -0.75
N ASP A 27 0.15 27.56 -0.62
CA ASP A 27 1.09 27.78 -1.74
C ASP A 27 1.79 26.47 -2.16
N THR A 28 1.15 25.32 -1.96
CA THR A 28 1.75 24.01 -2.25
C THR A 28 0.92 23.23 -3.24
N ILE A 29 1.57 22.80 -4.32
CA ILE A 29 1.09 21.74 -5.22
C ILE A 29 1.77 20.44 -4.78
N TYR A 30 1.02 19.57 -4.11
CA TYR A 30 1.58 18.37 -3.49
C TYR A 30 1.42 17.15 -4.40
N LEU A 31 2.50 16.79 -5.10
CA LEU A 31 2.58 15.66 -6.04
C LEU A 31 3.44 14.53 -5.47
N ASP A 32 3.37 14.29 -4.15
CA ASP A 32 4.12 13.23 -3.47
C ASP A 32 3.24 12.40 -2.51
N GLY A 33 1.93 12.35 -2.77
CA GLY A 33 0.98 11.51 -2.03
C GLY A 33 1.27 10.01 -2.12
N ASN A 34 2.03 9.61 -3.10
CA ASN A 34 2.56 8.26 -3.26
C ASN A 34 3.75 7.95 -2.33
N SER A 35 4.30 8.93 -1.63
CA SER A 35 5.31 8.76 -0.57
C SER A 35 4.72 8.98 0.81
N LEU A 36 3.90 10.03 0.98
CA LEU A 36 3.13 10.31 2.20
C LEU A 36 1.81 10.97 1.81
N GLY A 37 0.69 10.41 2.27
CA GLY A 37 -0.64 11.00 2.08
C GLY A 37 -0.80 12.33 2.82
N CYS A 38 -1.67 13.21 2.30
CA CYS A 38 -2.04 14.46 2.97
C CYS A 38 -2.83 14.21 4.25
N LEU A 39 -2.72 15.16 5.18
CA LEU A 39 -3.47 15.11 6.43
C LEU A 39 -4.97 15.35 6.19
N PRO A 40 -5.85 14.38 6.51
CA PRO A 40 -7.29 14.63 6.59
C PRO A 40 -7.59 15.59 7.75
N LYS A 41 -8.48 16.59 7.53
CA LYS A 41 -8.80 17.61 8.54
C LYS A 41 -9.43 17.06 9.82
N ASP A 42 -10.06 15.90 9.74
CA ASP A 42 -10.71 15.26 10.89
C ASP A 42 -9.72 14.53 11.81
N THR A 43 -8.53 14.18 11.29
CA THR A 43 -7.51 13.41 12.04
C THR A 43 -7.07 14.11 13.34
N PRO A 44 -6.76 15.42 13.38
CA PRO A 44 -6.34 16.08 14.63
C PRO A 44 -7.42 16.01 15.73
N ALA A 45 -8.70 16.18 15.38
CA ALA A 45 -9.79 16.08 16.34
C ALA A 45 -9.93 14.65 16.87
N ARG A 46 -9.84 13.64 15.99
CA ARG A 46 -9.91 12.22 16.40
C ARG A 46 -8.75 11.83 17.33
N ILE A 47 -7.54 12.28 17.05
CA ILE A 47 -6.38 12.02 17.92
C ILE A 47 -6.54 12.74 19.25
N ALA A 48 -7.02 13.98 19.26
CA ALA A 48 -7.28 14.71 20.50
C ALA A 48 -8.32 13.99 21.38
N GLU A 49 -9.38 13.44 20.79
CA GLU A 49 -10.39 12.63 21.48
C GLU A 49 -9.75 11.37 22.10
N VAL A 50 -8.96 10.61 21.33
CA VAL A 50 -8.26 9.43 21.85
C VAL A 50 -7.38 9.77 23.04
N VAL A 51 -6.66 10.90 22.96
CA VAL A 51 -5.74 11.31 24.04
C VAL A 51 -6.51 11.80 25.26
N ALA A 52 -7.50 12.66 25.09
CA ALA A 52 -8.19 13.31 26.22
C ALA A 52 -9.23 12.39 26.88
N GLU A 53 -10.04 11.73 26.06
CA GLU A 53 -11.19 10.99 26.54
C GLU A 53 -10.85 9.49 26.76
N GLU A 54 -10.45 8.81 25.69
CA GLU A 54 -10.22 7.39 25.76
C GLU A 54 -9.04 7.05 26.67
N TRP A 55 -7.87 7.69 26.43
CA TRP A 55 -6.70 7.46 27.27
C TRP A 55 -6.75 8.26 28.57
N GLY A 56 -7.03 9.57 28.48
CA GLY A 56 -6.93 10.48 29.64
C GLY A 56 -7.98 10.24 30.69
N ARG A 57 -9.24 10.00 30.28
CA ARG A 57 -10.35 9.78 31.20
C ARG A 57 -10.59 8.29 31.48
N ASP A 58 -10.70 7.46 30.44
CA ASP A 58 -11.19 6.09 30.55
C ASP A 58 -10.06 5.09 30.83
N LEU A 59 -8.78 5.50 30.65
CA LEU A 59 -7.58 4.74 31.00
C LEU A 59 -7.59 3.30 30.38
N ILE A 60 -7.31 2.29 31.19
CA ILE A 60 -7.29 0.88 30.75
C ILE A 60 -8.67 0.39 30.31
N GLY A 61 -9.74 1.03 30.75
CA GLY A 61 -11.12 0.67 30.35
C GLY A 61 -11.36 0.81 28.85
N SER A 62 -10.60 1.66 28.16
CA SER A 62 -10.76 1.93 26.72
C SER A 62 -10.50 0.73 25.81
N TRP A 63 -9.82 -0.30 26.32
CA TRP A 63 -9.77 -1.57 25.60
C TRP A 63 -11.16 -2.10 25.23
N ASN A 64 -12.15 -1.88 26.09
CA ASN A 64 -13.52 -2.31 25.88
C ASN A 64 -14.46 -1.15 25.53
N THR A 65 -14.34 0.02 26.21
CA THR A 65 -15.31 1.12 26.04
C THR A 65 -15.10 1.90 24.74
N ALA A 66 -13.89 1.89 24.20
CA ALA A 66 -13.52 2.50 22.92
C ALA A 66 -13.12 1.45 21.85
N ASP A 67 -13.39 0.17 22.13
CA ASP A 67 -13.13 -0.95 21.20
C ASP A 67 -11.69 -1.05 20.69
N TRP A 68 -10.70 -0.65 21.51
CA TRP A 68 -9.30 -0.73 21.13
C TRP A 68 -8.87 -2.18 20.83
N ILE A 69 -9.48 -3.13 21.54
CA ILE A 69 -9.15 -4.56 21.40
C ILE A 69 -9.42 -5.11 20.00
N VAL A 70 -10.42 -4.59 19.29
CA VAL A 70 -10.82 -5.02 17.94
C VAL A 70 -10.48 -4.01 16.86
N MET A 71 -9.77 -2.94 17.20
CA MET A 71 -9.43 -1.87 16.25
C MET A 71 -8.62 -2.37 15.03
N PRO A 72 -7.63 -3.29 15.18
CA PRO A 72 -6.92 -3.88 14.05
C PRO A 72 -7.84 -4.57 13.04
N GLN A 73 -8.78 -5.38 13.52
CA GLN A 73 -9.76 -6.12 12.72
C GLN A 73 -10.77 -5.16 12.09
N ARG A 74 -11.28 -4.20 12.87
CA ARG A 74 -12.26 -3.20 12.40
C ARG A 74 -11.71 -2.40 11.22
N ILE A 75 -10.48 -1.89 11.33
CA ILE A 75 -9.86 -1.12 10.27
C ILE A 75 -9.49 -2.02 9.08
N GLY A 76 -9.01 -3.25 9.34
CA GLY A 76 -8.79 -4.26 8.31
C GLY A 76 -10.05 -4.53 7.49
N GLY A 77 -11.20 -4.70 8.17
CA GLY A 77 -12.49 -4.89 7.52
C GLY A 77 -12.96 -3.69 6.68
N LYS A 78 -12.51 -2.46 7.01
CA LYS A 78 -12.76 -1.26 6.20
C LYS A 78 -11.82 -1.17 4.98
N ILE A 79 -10.60 -1.70 5.08
CA ILE A 79 -9.64 -1.77 3.98
C ILE A 79 -10.03 -2.87 2.99
N ALA A 80 -10.57 -3.98 3.46
CA ALA A 80 -10.91 -5.16 2.65
C ALA A 80 -11.67 -4.83 1.36
N PRO A 81 -12.78 -4.07 1.35
CA PRO A 81 -13.48 -3.72 0.12
C PRO A 81 -12.66 -2.84 -0.84
N LEU A 82 -11.64 -2.12 -0.35
CA LEU A 82 -10.77 -1.30 -1.22
C LEU A 82 -9.77 -2.15 -2.04
N ILE A 83 -9.63 -3.42 -1.69
CA ILE A 83 -8.70 -4.37 -2.32
C ILE A 83 -9.40 -5.64 -2.82
N GLY A 84 -10.75 -5.64 -2.87
CA GLY A 84 -11.54 -6.79 -3.33
C GLY A 84 -11.34 -8.02 -2.47
N ALA A 85 -11.43 -7.88 -1.14
CA ALA A 85 -11.27 -8.96 -0.15
C ALA A 85 -12.43 -8.99 0.83
N ALA A 86 -12.62 -10.12 1.51
CA ALA A 86 -13.57 -10.23 2.60
C ALA A 86 -13.04 -9.61 3.91
N PRO A 87 -13.91 -9.02 4.78
CA PRO A 87 -13.47 -8.33 5.98
C PRO A 87 -12.59 -9.13 6.93
N HIS A 88 -12.80 -10.44 7.02
CA HIS A 88 -12.07 -11.34 7.93
C HIS A 88 -10.69 -11.78 7.37
N GLU A 89 -10.40 -11.46 6.12
CA GLU A 89 -9.13 -11.77 5.47
C GLU A 89 -8.08 -10.67 5.65
N VAL A 90 -8.47 -9.50 6.18
CA VAL A 90 -7.58 -8.34 6.31
C VAL A 90 -7.45 -7.92 7.77
N ILE A 91 -6.22 -7.69 8.20
CA ILE A 91 -5.91 -7.15 9.53
C ILE A 91 -4.87 -6.04 9.43
N VAL A 92 -5.02 -5.00 10.26
CA VAL A 92 -4.02 -3.93 10.35
C VAL A 92 -3.05 -4.23 11.47
N CYS A 93 -1.77 -4.41 11.13
CA CYS A 93 -0.72 -4.67 12.10
C CYS A 93 0.65 -4.26 11.58
N ASP A 94 1.54 -3.95 12.48
CA ASP A 94 2.98 -3.72 12.25
C ASP A 94 3.31 -2.76 11.07
N SER A 95 4.42 -3.02 10.41
CA SER A 95 4.86 -2.37 9.17
C SER A 95 4.83 -3.35 7.99
N VAL A 96 4.89 -2.85 6.76
CA VAL A 96 5.04 -3.69 5.56
C VAL A 96 6.20 -4.66 5.72
N SER A 97 7.37 -4.20 6.21
CA SER A 97 8.56 -5.03 6.42
C SER A 97 8.28 -6.22 7.34
N VAL A 98 7.62 -5.98 8.48
CA VAL A 98 7.31 -7.03 9.45
C VAL A 98 6.27 -7.99 8.91
N ASN A 99 5.25 -7.47 8.21
CA ASN A 99 4.21 -8.31 7.60
C ASN A 99 4.78 -9.16 6.45
N LEU A 100 5.67 -8.62 5.63
CA LEU A 100 6.42 -9.39 4.62
C LEU A 100 7.19 -10.55 5.26
N PHE A 101 7.95 -10.27 6.34
CA PHE A 101 8.68 -11.32 7.03
C PHE A 101 7.76 -12.44 7.52
N LYS A 102 6.62 -12.10 8.13
CA LYS A 102 5.62 -13.06 8.61
C LYS A 102 5.05 -13.90 7.47
N LEU A 103 4.60 -13.25 6.39
CA LEU A 103 3.91 -13.91 5.29
C LEU A 103 4.87 -14.73 4.42
N ILE A 104 6.09 -14.26 4.17
CA ILE A 104 7.13 -15.06 3.49
C ILE A 104 7.44 -16.31 4.31
N ALA A 105 7.66 -16.17 5.62
CA ALA A 105 7.93 -17.31 6.49
C ALA A 105 6.74 -18.29 6.54
N ALA A 106 5.50 -17.78 6.57
CA ALA A 106 4.29 -18.61 6.53
C ALA A 106 4.19 -19.38 5.19
N ALA A 107 4.38 -18.70 4.06
CA ALA A 107 4.34 -19.32 2.74
C ALA A 107 5.39 -20.45 2.60
N LEU A 108 6.62 -20.21 3.08
CA LEU A 108 7.67 -21.23 3.08
C LEU A 108 7.34 -22.43 3.98
N GLN A 109 6.67 -22.23 5.12
CA GLN A 109 6.19 -23.32 5.96
C GLN A 109 5.07 -24.13 5.31
N MET A 110 4.22 -23.49 4.50
CA MET A 110 3.17 -24.16 3.73
C MET A 110 3.71 -24.95 2.53
N GLN A 111 4.96 -24.66 2.11
CA GLN A 111 5.66 -25.28 0.98
C GLN A 111 6.97 -25.95 1.47
N PRO A 112 6.93 -26.98 2.35
CA PRO A 112 8.11 -27.46 3.06
C PRO A 112 9.20 -28.04 2.16
N ASP A 113 8.84 -28.47 0.96
CA ASP A 113 9.77 -29.06 -0.03
C ASP A 113 10.42 -28.02 -0.95
N ARG A 114 10.01 -26.75 -0.83
CA ARG A 114 10.47 -25.64 -1.69
C ARG A 114 10.97 -24.49 -0.82
N LYS A 115 12.04 -23.81 -1.26
CA LYS A 115 12.62 -22.67 -0.52
C LYS A 115 12.83 -21.43 -1.37
N THR A 116 12.58 -21.51 -2.66
CA THR A 116 12.84 -20.40 -3.58
C THR A 116 11.73 -19.36 -3.47
N VAL A 117 12.12 -18.13 -3.19
CA VAL A 117 11.25 -16.95 -3.30
C VAL A 117 11.67 -16.19 -4.56
N LEU A 118 10.78 -16.14 -5.55
CA LEU A 118 10.98 -15.44 -6.80
C LEU A 118 10.49 -13.99 -6.68
N SER A 119 11.29 -13.04 -7.15
CA SER A 119 10.94 -11.63 -7.26
C SER A 119 11.63 -10.97 -8.45
N GLU A 120 11.46 -9.65 -8.64
CA GLU A 120 12.15 -8.89 -9.68
C GLU A 120 13.33 -8.08 -9.13
N PRO A 121 14.42 -7.88 -9.90
CA PRO A 121 15.42 -6.87 -9.56
C PRO A 121 14.80 -5.48 -9.63
N GLY A 122 15.15 -4.61 -8.66
CA GLY A 122 14.57 -3.27 -8.58
C GLY A 122 13.19 -3.21 -7.94
N ASN A 123 12.65 -4.32 -7.44
CA ASN A 123 11.53 -4.29 -6.51
C ASN A 123 11.83 -3.38 -5.30
N PHE A 124 10.81 -2.97 -4.55
CA PHE A 124 11.06 -2.11 -3.40
C PHE A 124 12.09 -2.76 -2.45
N PRO A 125 13.13 -2.03 -2.02
CA PRO A 125 14.27 -2.66 -1.34
C PRO A 125 13.90 -3.51 -0.14
N THR A 126 12.89 -3.09 0.64
CA THR A 126 12.43 -3.85 1.81
C THR A 126 11.96 -5.26 1.44
N ASP A 127 11.26 -5.43 0.32
CA ASP A 127 10.75 -6.72 -0.11
C ASP A 127 11.91 -7.69 -0.34
N LEU A 128 12.94 -7.22 -1.04
CA LEU A 128 14.15 -8.00 -1.29
C LEU A 128 14.98 -8.24 -0.02
N TYR A 129 15.02 -7.26 0.91
CA TYR A 129 15.76 -7.39 2.17
C TYR A 129 15.11 -8.42 3.11
N MET A 130 13.78 -8.54 3.10
CA MET A 130 13.10 -9.58 3.90
C MET A 130 13.41 -10.98 3.37
N ILE A 131 13.44 -11.17 2.05
CA ILE A 131 13.89 -12.43 1.44
C ILE A 131 15.35 -12.72 1.82
N GLU A 132 16.24 -11.74 1.67
CA GLU A 132 17.65 -11.87 2.01
C GLU A 132 17.89 -12.20 3.50
N GLY A 133 17.08 -11.58 4.38
CA GLY A 133 17.12 -11.85 5.81
C GLY A 133 16.81 -13.32 6.14
N LEU A 134 15.79 -13.89 5.49
CA LEU A 134 15.44 -15.31 5.62
C LEU A 134 16.47 -16.23 4.95
N GLU A 135 17.04 -15.82 3.82
CA GLU A 135 18.11 -16.56 3.13
C GLU A 135 19.36 -16.69 4.02
N LYS A 136 19.78 -15.62 4.72
CA LYS A 136 20.88 -15.66 5.69
C LYS A 136 20.61 -16.61 6.87
N GLN A 137 19.36 -16.90 7.17
CA GLN A 137 18.97 -17.90 8.18
C GLN A 137 18.86 -19.32 7.61
N GLY A 138 19.06 -19.51 6.29
CA GLY A 138 18.91 -20.81 5.62
C GLY A 138 17.47 -21.24 5.38
N LEU A 139 16.50 -20.31 5.58
CA LEU A 139 15.05 -20.57 5.44
C LEU A 139 14.54 -20.34 4.02
N ALA A 140 15.19 -19.47 3.24
CA ALA A 140 14.82 -19.12 1.88
C ALA A 140 16.00 -19.23 0.92
N THR A 141 15.71 -19.23 -0.38
CA THR A 141 16.67 -18.96 -1.46
C THR A 141 16.08 -17.86 -2.33
N ARG A 142 16.80 -16.75 -2.49
CA ARG A 142 16.35 -15.64 -3.32
C ARG A 142 16.64 -15.92 -4.80
N ARG A 143 15.61 -15.84 -5.66
CA ARG A 143 15.72 -15.85 -7.12
C ARG A 143 15.17 -14.54 -7.67
N LEU A 144 15.89 -13.90 -8.59
CA LEU A 144 15.44 -12.70 -9.26
C LEU A 144 15.34 -12.94 -10.75
N ALA A 145 14.28 -12.47 -11.38
CA ALA A 145 14.07 -12.46 -12.82
C ALA A 145 13.59 -11.09 -13.26
N GLU A 146 14.07 -10.62 -14.42
CA GLU A 146 13.61 -9.35 -14.99
C GLU A 146 12.07 -9.37 -15.15
N ARG A 147 11.45 -8.21 -15.06
CA ARG A 147 10.00 -8.02 -15.01
C ARG A 147 9.28 -8.75 -16.15
N ASP A 148 9.79 -8.64 -17.35
CA ASP A 148 9.26 -9.29 -18.56
C ASP A 148 9.54 -10.80 -18.64
N ARG A 149 10.33 -11.33 -17.71
CA ARG A 149 10.72 -12.75 -17.65
C ARG A 149 10.20 -13.49 -16.43
N ILE A 150 9.36 -12.88 -15.61
CA ILE A 150 8.80 -13.51 -14.41
C ILE A 150 8.05 -14.80 -14.76
N LEU A 151 7.23 -14.80 -15.80
CA LEU A 151 6.48 -15.98 -16.24
C LEU A 151 7.41 -17.14 -16.65
N GLU A 152 8.53 -16.84 -17.29
CA GLU A 152 9.53 -17.85 -17.70
C GLU A 152 10.30 -18.41 -16.50
N ALA A 153 10.46 -17.62 -15.44
CA ALA A 153 11.19 -17.98 -14.24
C ALA A 153 10.37 -18.77 -13.21
N LEU A 154 9.04 -18.85 -13.41
CA LEU A 154 8.14 -19.64 -12.59
C LEU A 154 8.32 -21.13 -12.92
N ASP A 155 8.79 -21.89 -11.93
CA ASP A 155 8.96 -23.32 -12.00
C ASP A 155 8.55 -24.03 -10.70
N GLU A 156 8.66 -25.34 -10.66
CA GLU A 156 8.26 -26.17 -9.53
C GLU A 156 9.20 -26.06 -8.31
N ASP A 157 10.35 -25.41 -8.42
CA ASP A 157 11.25 -25.11 -7.30
C ASP A 157 10.84 -23.86 -6.53
N VAL A 158 10.00 -23.00 -7.12
CA VAL A 158 9.52 -21.78 -6.49
C VAL A 158 8.45 -22.11 -5.46
N ALA A 159 8.64 -21.64 -4.23
CA ALA A 159 7.65 -21.72 -3.15
C ALA A 159 6.69 -20.51 -3.17
N LEU A 160 7.24 -19.34 -3.45
CA LEU A 160 6.53 -18.06 -3.36
C LEU A 160 6.98 -17.11 -4.47
N LEU A 161 6.03 -16.47 -5.14
CA LEU A 161 6.22 -15.30 -5.97
C LEU A 161 5.90 -14.05 -5.16
N LEU A 162 6.87 -13.15 -4.94
CA LEU A 162 6.70 -11.87 -4.24
C LEU A 162 6.91 -10.72 -5.23
N LEU A 163 5.87 -9.95 -5.49
CA LEU A 163 5.90 -8.81 -6.41
C LEU A 163 5.17 -7.59 -5.84
N THR A 164 5.66 -6.40 -6.18
CA THR A 164 4.93 -5.15 -5.97
C THR A 164 3.98 -4.92 -7.15
N HIS A 165 2.66 -4.84 -6.89
CA HIS A 165 1.64 -4.69 -7.93
C HIS A 165 1.88 -3.45 -8.80
N THR A 166 2.02 -2.27 -8.17
CA THR A 166 2.42 -1.03 -8.85
C THR A 166 3.87 -0.70 -8.53
N HIS A 167 4.76 -0.77 -9.49
CA HIS A 167 6.19 -0.56 -9.31
C HIS A 167 6.50 0.87 -8.85
N TYR A 168 7.20 1.01 -7.73
CA TYR A 168 7.38 2.29 -7.04
C TYR A 168 8.19 3.34 -7.82
N LYS A 169 9.09 2.92 -8.74
CA LYS A 169 9.89 3.83 -9.58
C LYS A 169 9.16 4.20 -10.88
N THR A 170 8.58 3.22 -11.56
CA THR A 170 8.05 3.41 -12.92
C THR A 170 6.55 3.67 -12.95
N GLY A 171 5.83 3.28 -11.90
CA GLY A 171 4.37 3.27 -11.90
C GLY A 171 3.75 2.13 -12.71
N GLU A 172 4.55 1.27 -13.33
CA GLU A 172 4.05 0.14 -14.10
C GLU A 172 3.32 -0.88 -13.22
N VAL A 173 2.18 -1.34 -13.71
CA VAL A 173 1.29 -2.29 -13.03
C VAL A 173 1.45 -3.67 -13.64
N PHE A 174 1.54 -4.70 -12.81
CA PHE A 174 1.45 -6.09 -13.24
C PHE A 174 0.00 -6.51 -13.49
N ASP A 175 -0.23 -7.40 -14.45
CA ASP A 175 -1.48 -8.15 -14.53
C ASP A 175 -1.50 -9.19 -13.39
N MET A 176 -2.21 -8.84 -12.30
CA MET A 176 -2.29 -9.65 -11.09
C MET A 176 -2.95 -11.00 -11.37
N ALA A 177 -4.02 -11.01 -12.16
CA ALA A 177 -4.77 -12.24 -12.46
C ALA A 177 -3.95 -13.21 -13.32
N GLU A 178 -3.24 -12.69 -14.32
CA GLU A 178 -2.36 -13.51 -15.16
C GLU A 178 -1.24 -14.16 -14.35
N LEU A 179 -0.51 -13.35 -13.58
CA LEU A 179 0.64 -13.84 -12.81
C LEU A 179 0.23 -14.77 -11.67
N THR A 180 -0.87 -14.48 -10.96
CA THR A 180 -1.36 -15.36 -9.90
C THR A 180 -1.76 -16.72 -10.46
N ARG A 181 -2.51 -16.75 -11.58
CA ARG A 181 -2.90 -17.99 -12.24
C ARG A 181 -1.67 -18.79 -12.70
N ALA A 182 -0.70 -18.13 -13.36
CA ALA A 182 0.50 -18.79 -13.84
C ALA A 182 1.35 -19.37 -12.68
N ALA A 183 1.40 -18.69 -11.54
CA ALA A 183 2.05 -19.19 -10.35
C ALA A 183 1.31 -20.42 -9.79
N HIS A 184 -0.01 -20.35 -9.68
CA HIS A 184 -0.84 -21.47 -9.20
C HIS A 184 -0.75 -22.70 -10.08
N ASP A 185 -0.64 -22.56 -11.41
CA ASP A 185 -0.42 -23.66 -12.36
C ASP A 185 0.87 -24.45 -12.07
N LYS A 186 1.83 -23.82 -11.35
CA LYS A 186 3.08 -24.43 -10.88
C LYS A 186 3.05 -24.81 -9.39
N GLY A 187 1.92 -24.60 -8.71
CA GLY A 187 1.77 -24.79 -7.27
C GLY A 187 2.57 -23.77 -6.44
N VAL A 188 2.84 -22.59 -6.99
CA VAL A 188 3.55 -21.48 -6.36
C VAL A 188 2.54 -20.56 -5.68
N LEU A 189 2.77 -20.20 -4.41
CA LEU A 189 1.99 -19.19 -3.69
C LEU A 189 2.37 -17.77 -4.14
N VAL A 190 1.46 -16.80 -4.00
CA VAL A 190 1.69 -15.42 -4.42
C VAL A 190 1.49 -14.44 -3.26
N LEU A 191 2.43 -13.50 -3.10
CA LEU A 191 2.37 -12.39 -2.14
C LEU A 191 2.51 -11.06 -2.89
N TRP A 192 1.47 -10.23 -2.83
CA TRP A 192 1.45 -8.92 -3.46
C TRP A 192 1.76 -7.80 -2.48
N ASP A 193 2.71 -6.90 -2.82
CA ASP A 193 2.81 -5.59 -2.15
C ASP A 193 1.91 -4.57 -2.87
N LEU A 194 0.90 -4.08 -2.15
CA LEU A 194 -0.10 -3.13 -2.62
C LEU A 194 0.18 -1.68 -2.17
N SER A 195 1.38 -1.39 -1.68
CA SER A 195 1.71 -0.07 -1.08
C SER A 195 1.52 1.12 -2.02
N HIS A 196 1.53 0.92 -3.34
CA HIS A 196 1.23 1.93 -4.36
C HIS A 196 -0.11 1.70 -5.07
N SER A 197 -0.88 0.70 -4.69
CA SER A 197 -2.15 0.34 -5.32
C SER A 197 -3.35 0.62 -4.42
N VAL A 198 -3.27 0.23 -3.13
CA VAL A 198 -4.38 0.42 -2.19
C VAL A 198 -4.77 1.88 -2.05
N GLY A 199 -6.04 2.18 -2.26
CA GLY A 199 -6.57 3.55 -2.22
C GLY A 199 -6.20 4.43 -3.43
N ALA A 200 -5.44 3.90 -4.40
CA ALA A 200 -4.99 4.60 -5.60
C ALA A 200 -5.64 4.07 -6.87
N MET A 201 -5.87 2.76 -6.95
CA MET A 201 -6.44 2.09 -8.10
C MET A 201 -7.25 0.86 -7.67
N PRO A 202 -8.19 0.39 -8.48
CA PRO A 202 -8.93 -0.84 -8.22
C PRO A 202 -8.00 -2.05 -8.07
N VAL A 203 -8.26 -2.87 -7.07
CA VAL A 203 -7.60 -4.15 -6.80
C VAL A 203 -8.70 -5.17 -6.47
N ASP A 204 -8.56 -6.39 -6.95
CA ASP A 204 -9.51 -7.48 -6.72
C ASP A 204 -8.76 -8.76 -6.34
N LEU A 205 -8.37 -8.85 -5.05
CA LEU A 205 -7.60 -9.99 -4.55
C LEU A 205 -8.36 -11.31 -4.62
N ASP A 206 -9.65 -11.29 -4.30
CA ASP A 206 -10.50 -12.49 -4.34
C ASP A 206 -10.73 -12.93 -5.79
N GLY A 207 -11.04 -11.99 -6.68
CA GLY A 207 -11.25 -12.28 -8.10
C GLY A 207 -9.98 -12.78 -8.81
N CYS A 208 -8.80 -12.38 -8.33
CA CYS A 208 -7.50 -12.87 -8.82
C CYS A 208 -7.01 -14.12 -8.07
N GLU A 209 -7.76 -14.61 -7.09
CA GLU A 209 -7.38 -15.75 -6.23
C GLU A 209 -6.01 -15.55 -5.53
N ALA A 210 -5.63 -14.31 -5.19
CA ALA A 210 -4.39 -14.01 -4.50
C ALA A 210 -4.28 -14.79 -3.17
N ASP A 211 -3.06 -15.18 -2.76
CA ASP A 211 -2.86 -15.91 -1.51
C ASP A 211 -2.62 -14.96 -0.34
N PHE A 212 -1.73 -14.00 -0.56
CA PHE A 212 -1.31 -13.02 0.44
C PHE A 212 -1.17 -11.64 -0.18
N ALA A 213 -1.37 -10.61 0.65
CA ALA A 213 -0.96 -9.26 0.29
C ALA A 213 -0.57 -8.43 1.52
N VAL A 214 0.22 -7.40 1.28
CA VAL A 214 0.57 -6.36 2.26
C VAL A 214 0.36 -4.99 1.64
N GLY A 215 0.21 -3.97 2.47
CA GLY A 215 0.22 -2.59 2.00
C GLY A 215 0.37 -1.61 3.16
N CYS A 216 0.89 -0.42 2.87
CA CYS A 216 1.13 0.60 3.90
C CYS A 216 -0.08 1.53 4.11
N GLY A 217 -0.26 1.99 5.35
CA GLY A 217 -1.34 2.91 5.70
C GLY A 217 -1.04 4.39 5.47
N TYR A 218 0.22 4.78 5.23
CA TYR A 218 0.64 6.19 5.25
C TYR A 218 0.68 6.88 3.88
N LYS A 219 0.50 6.15 2.76
CA LYS A 219 0.47 6.73 1.42
C LYS A 219 -0.95 7.12 1.03
N TYR A 220 -1.55 6.45 0.05
CA TYR A 220 -2.88 6.78 -0.47
C TYR A 220 -4.03 6.57 0.53
N LEU A 221 -3.83 5.79 1.59
CA LEU A 221 -4.79 5.66 2.69
C LEU A 221 -4.74 6.85 3.68
N ASN A 222 -3.80 7.78 3.54
CA ASN A 222 -3.69 9.03 4.31
C ASN A 222 -3.65 8.85 5.85
N GLY A 223 -3.14 7.71 6.33
CA GLY A 223 -3.08 7.38 7.75
C GLY A 223 -2.02 8.14 8.56
N GLY A 224 -1.22 8.99 7.89
CA GLY A 224 -0.17 9.78 8.52
C GLY A 224 1.18 9.06 8.65
N PRO A 225 2.23 9.78 9.08
CA PRO A 225 3.59 9.25 9.14
C PRO A 225 3.67 8.09 10.14
N GLY A 226 4.22 6.95 9.69
CA GLY A 226 4.33 5.74 10.51
C GLY A 226 3.01 5.00 10.74
N ALA A 227 1.95 5.31 9.99
CA ALA A 227 0.71 4.54 10.06
C ALA A 227 0.97 3.04 9.86
N PRO A 228 0.28 2.17 10.62
CA PRO A 228 0.43 0.74 10.50
C PRO A 228 0.13 0.26 9.07
N ALA A 229 0.74 -0.87 8.73
CA ALA A 229 0.44 -1.61 7.51
C ALA A 229 -0.78 -2.53 7.72
N PHE A 230 -1.28 -3.09 6.63
CA PHE A 230 -2.21 -4.21 6.68
C PHE A 230 -1.59 -5.46 6.06
N ALA A 231 -2.14 -6.60 6.44
CA ALA A 231 -1.89 -7.89 5.83
C ALA A 231 -3.23 -8.52 5.41
N TYR A 232 -3.24 -9.10 4.21
CA TYR A 232 -4.32 -9.93 3.69
C TYR A 232 -3.83 -11.38 3.63
N VAL A 233 -4.68 -12.29 4.04
CA VAL A 233 -4.50 -13.73 3.88
C VAL A 233 -5.82 -14.32 3.41
N ALA A 234 -5.82 -14.96 2.25
CA ALA A 234 -7.01 -15.63 1.73
C ALA A 234 -7.55 -16.66 2.72
N GLU A 235 -8.86 -16.72 2.92
CA GLU A 235 -9.53 -17.58 3.90
C GLU A 235 -9.10 -19.05 3.79
N ARG A 236 -8.87 -19.53 2.54
CA ARG A 236 -8.40 -20.91 2.28
C ARG A 236 -7.08 -21.26 2.99
N HIS A 237 -6.30 -20.26 3.39
CA HIS A 237 -5.01 -20.44 4.08
C HIS A 237 -5.09 -20.28 5.60
N HIS A 238 -6.19 -19.79 6.16
CA HIS A 238 -6.32 -19.48 7.59
C HIS A 238 -5.98 -20.66 8.49
N SER A 239 -6.37 -21.88 8.13
CA SER A 239 -6.11 -23.07 8.93
C SER A 239 -4.63 -23.49 8.93
N ALA A 240 -3.92 -23.26 7.83
CA ALA A 240 -2.51 -23.62 7.65
C ALA A 240 -1.55 -22.47 8.00
N LEU A 241 -2.07 -21.26 8.18
CA LEU A 241 -1.27 -20.07 8.45
C LEU A 241 -0.47 -20.21 9.74
N SER A 242 0.86 -20.18 9.64
CA SER A 242 1.78 -20.18 10.76
C SER A 242 2.94 -19.25 10.48
N GLN A 243 3.38 -18.47 11.45
CA GLN A 243 4.43 -17.47 11.28
C GLN A 243 5.28 -17.35 12.55
N PRO A 244 6.58 -16.98 12.44
CA PRO A 244 7.51 -17.10 13.56
C PRO A 244 7.45 -15.97 14.60
N LEU A 245 6.85 -14.80 14.29
CA LEU A 245 6.73 -13.68 15.22
C LEU A 245 5.46 -13.81 16.06
N THR A 246 5.37 -14.91 16.81
CA THR A 246 4.27 -15.15 17.74
C THR A 246 4.26 -14.12 18.88
N GLY A 247 3.08 -13.69 19.28
CA GLY A 247 2.95 -12.72 20.37
C GLY A 247 1.63 -12.85 21.11
N TRP A 248 1.55 -12.23 22.27
CA TRP A 248 0.41 -12.38 23.18
C TRP A 248 -0.92 -11.94 22.57
N MET A 249 -0.95 -10.90 21.72
CA MET A 249 -2.17 -10.43 21.04
C MET A 249 -2.62 -11.37 19.91
N GLY A 250 -1.73 -12.19 19.36
CA GLY A 250 -2.04 -13.23 18.38
C GLY A 250 -2.37 -14.58 19.02
N HIS A 251 -2.45 -14.66 20.35
CA HIS A 251 -2.83 -15.85 21.07
C HIS A 251 -4.35 -16.04 21.08
N ALA A 252 -4.86 -17.28 20.99
CA ALA A 252 -6.28 -17.60 21.01
C ALA A 252 -7.01 -17.09 22.27
N LYS A 253 -6.27 -16.92 23.37
CA LYS A 253 -6.76 -16.44 24.67
C LYS A 253 -5.75 -15.47 25.29
N PRO A 254 -5.61 -14.27 24.76
CA PRO A 254 -4.52 -13.36 25.08
C PRO A 254 -4.47 -12.95 26.55
N PHE A 255 -5.59 -12.95 27.26
CA PHE A 255 -5.68 -12.55 28.67
C PHE A 255 -5.58 -13.69 29.69
N GLU A 256 -5.41 -14.96 29.24
CA GLU A 256 -5.10 -16.07 30.12
C GLU A 256 -3.61 -16.15 30.47
N PHE A 257 -2.73 -15.44 29.74
CA PHE A 257 -1.28 -15.34 29.96
C PHE A 257 -0.60 -16.70 30.16
N LEU A 258 -0.98 -17.67 29.30
CA LEU A 258 -0.44 -19.03 29.33
C LEU A 258 1.02 -19.06 28.82
N ASP A 259 1.82 -20.00 29.34
CA ASP A 259 3.22 -20.19 28.91
C ASP A 259 3.31 -20.76 27.49
N ASP A 260 2.33 -21.60 27.10
CA ASP A 260 2.29 -22.22 25.78
C ASP A 260 1.49 -21.36 24.80
N TYR A 261 2.06 -21.11 23.62
CA TYR A 261 1.39 -20.35 22.56
C TYR A 261 0.38 -21.20 21.80
N ALA A 262 -0.87 -20.75 21.77
CA ALA A 262 -1.91 -21.26 20.90
C ALA A 262 -2.36 -20.13 19.95
N PRO A 263 -2.23 -20.29 18.60
CA PRO A 263 -2.56 -19.22 17.67
C PRO A 263 -4.05 -18.87 17.67
N ALA A 264 -4.36 -17.59 17.57
CA ALA A 264 -5.71 -17.11 17.31
C ALA A 264 -6.21 -17.60 15.93
N PRO A 265 -7.53 -17.66 15.69
CA PRO A 265 -8.08 -18.03 14.39
C PRO A 265 -7.81 -16.95 13.33
N GLY A 266 -7.83 -17.35 12.06
CA GLY A 266 -7.76 -16.44 10.91
C GLY A 266 -6.54 -15.52 10.92
N THR A 267 -6.74 -14.28 10.53
CA THR A 267 -5.70 -13.25 10.45
C THR A 267 -5.26 -12.71 11.82
N ASP A 268 -6.04 -12.93 12.89
CA ASP A 268 -5.72 -12.43 14.24
C ASP A 268 -4.36 -12.94 14.74
N ARG A 269 -3.93 -14.14 14.32
CA ARG A 269 -2.61 -14.69 14.65
C ARG A 269 -1.42 -13.92 14.09
N LEU A 270 -1.67 -12.94 13.20
CA LEU A 270 -0.64 -12.01 12.71
C LEU A 270 -0.35 -10.89 13.72
N LEU A 271 -1.20 -10.67 14.72
CA LEU A 271 -0.92 -9.72 15.79
C LEU A 271 0.24 -10.25 16.67
N CYS A 272 1.21 -9.38 16.99
CA CYS A 272 2.31 -9.71 17.89
C CYS A 272 2.11 -9.09 19.28
N GLY A 273 2.32 -7.79 19.36
CA GLY A 273 2.18 -7.02 20.59
C GLY A 273 0.94 -6.14 20.62
N THR A 274 0.92 -5.25 21.60
CA THR A 274 -0.12 -4.22 21.76
C THR A 274 -0.23 -3.37 20.51
N PRO A 275 -1.41 -3.22 19.90
CA PRO A 275 -1.61 -2.40 18.72
C PRO A 275 -1.29 -0.91 18.99
N PRO A 276 -0.77 -0.16 17.99
CA PRO A 276 -0.46 1.27 18.14
C PRO A 276 -1.72 2.12 17.99
N ILE A 277 -2.51 2.25 19.05
CA ILE A 277 -3.88 2.82 19.05
C ILE A 277 -3.95 4.21 18.42
N LEU A 278 -3.05 5.14 18.77
CA LEU A 278 -3.06 6.49 18.19
C LEU A 278 -2.87 6.47 16.68
N ALA A 279 -1.96 5.64 16.19
CA ALA A 279 -1.71 5.52 14.74
C ALA A 279 -2.86 4.80 14.02
N LEU A 280 -3.48 3.82 14.65
CA LEU A 280 -4.69 3.16 14.14
C LEU A 280 -5.86 4.14 14.03
N ALA A 281 -6.09 4.99 15.05
CA ALA A 281 -7.13 6.00 15.01
C ALA A 281 -6.93 7.03 13.88
N ALA A 282 -5.68 7.43 13.63
CA ALA A 282 -5.35 8.29 12.50
C ALA A 282 -5.59 7.60 11.15
N LEU A 283 -5.18 6.34 11.03
CA LEU A 283 -5.38 5.54 9.82
C LEU A 283 -6.87 5.34 9.52
N GLU A 284 -7.69 5.08 10.54
CA GLU A 284 -9.12 4.87 10.37
C GLU A 284 -9.80 6.06 9.70
N VAL A 285 -9.44 7.30 10.08
CA VAL A 285 -9.96 8.52 9.43
C VAL A 285 -9.60 8.57 7.94
N GLY A 286 -8.37 8.24 7.59
CA GLY A 286 -7.93 8.21 6.20
C GLY A 286 -8.64 7.14 5.38
N VAL A 287 -8.76 5.93 5.93
CA VAL A 287 -9.46 4.79 5.30
C VAL A 287 -10.93 5.13 5.05
N ASP A 288 -11.63 5.68 6.05
CA ASP A 288 -13.05 6.08 5.93
C ASP A 288 -13.23 7.11 4.81
N LEU A 289 -12.34 8.10 4.70
CA LEU A 289 -12.39 9.12 3.66
C LEU A 289 -12.17 8.52 2.26
N ILE A 290 -11.20 7.62 2.09
CA ILE A 290 -10.95 6.95 0.81
C ILE A 290 -12.12 6.03 0.43
N ALA A 291 -12.69 5.30 1.38
CA ALA A 291 -13.88 4.47 1.16
C ALA A 291 -15.11 5.31 0.75
N GLU A 292 -15.31 6.47 1.37
CA GLU A 292 -16.39 7.43 1.01
C GLU A 292 -16.23 7.93 -0.44
N ILE A 293 -15.01 8.24 -0.86
CA ILE A 293 -14.75 8.74 -2.22
C ILE A 293 -14.96 7.62 -3.26
N GLY A 294 -14.44 6.44 -2.99
CA GLY A 294 -14.43 5.28 -3.88
C GLY A 294 -13.22 5.22 -4.81
N VAL A 295 -12.59 4.04 -4.85
CA VAL A 295 -11.28 3.83 -5.53
C VAL A 295 -11.39 3.99 -7.04
N GLU A 296 -12.47 3.54 -7.67
CA GLU A 296 -12.71 3.68 -9.11
C GLU A 296 -12.79 5.15 -9.54
N ARG A 297 -13.46 5.98 -8.74
CA ARG A 297 -13.55 7.43 -9.00
C ARG A 297 -12.21 8.12 -8.82
N LEU A 298 -11.46 7.72 -7.79
CA LEU A 298 -10.10 8.20 -7.55
C LEU A 298 -9.19 7.83 -8.71
N PHE A 299 -9.20 6.58 -9.14
CA PHE A 299 -8.35 6.13 -10.24
C PHE A 299 -8.68 6.85 -11.55
N ALA A 300 -9.96 6.94 -11.91
CA ALA A 300 -10.40 7.67 -13.11
C ALA A 300 -9.90 9.13 -13.13
N LYS A 301 -10.02 9.85 -12.00
CA LYS A 301 -9.50 11.22 -11.90
C LYS A 301 -7.96 11.26 -11.93
N SER A 302 -7.27 10.32 -11.31
CA SER A 302 -5.80 10.23 -11.36
C SER A 302 -5.29 10.06 -12.79
N GLN A 303 -5.94 9.20 -13.58
CA GLN A 303 -5.60 9.03 -14.99
C GLN A 303 -5.85 10.31 -15.77
N ALA A 304 -7.00 10.97 -15.59
CA ALA A 304 -7.31 12.24 -16.24
C ALA A 304 -6.30 13.34 -15.91
N LEU A 305 -5.88 13.47 -14.64
CA LEU A 305 -4.86 14.42 -14.20
C LEU A 305 -3.51 14.14 -14.85
N SER A 306 -3.09 12.88 -14.89
CA SER A 306 -1.80 12.49 -15.46
C SER A 306 -1.74 12.70 -16.97
N GLU A 307 -2.82 12.38 -17.71
CA GLU A 307 -2.92 12.65 -19.14
C GLU A 307 -2.93 14.16 -19.43
N PHE A 308 -3.74 14.93 -18.72
CA PHE A 308 -3.77 16.37 -18.87
C PHE A 308 -2.40 17.02 -18.60
N PHE A 309 -1.67 16.51 -17.59
CA PHE A 309 -0.31 16.96 -17.30
C PHE A 309 0.65 16.68 -18.49
N ARG A 310 0.59 15.48 -19.08
CA ARG A 310 1.39 15.11 -20.26
C ARG A 310 1.07 16.00 -21.47
N GLU A 311 -0.21 16.24 -21.72
CA GLU A 311 -0.67 17.15 -22.78
C GLU A 311 -0.09 18.57 -22.56
N CYS A 312 -0.14 19.07 -21.32
CA CYS A 312 0.41 20.39 -20.97
C CYS A 312 1.94 20.48 -21.18
N LEU A 313 2.70 19.44 -20.88
CA LEU A 313 4.13 19.38 -21.17
C LEU A 313 4.40 19.45 -22.67
N SER A 314 3.68 18.63 -23.45
CA SER A 314 3.81 18.59 -24.91
C SER A 314 3.51 19.92 -25.56
N GLU A 315 2.41 20.61 -25.19
CA GLU A 315 2.05 21.92 -25.74
C GLU A 315 3.05 23.02 -25.42
N ARG A 316 3.76 22.91 -24.30
CA ARG A 316 4.82 23.84 -23.91
C ARG A 316 6.19 23.51 -24.51
N GLY A 317 6.26 22.44 -25.31
CA GLY A 317 7.51 21.98 -25.89
C GLY A 317 8.51 21.48 -24.84
N ILE A 318 8.01 21.05 -23.66
CA ILE A 318 8.84 20.46 -22.61
C ILE A 318 8.97 18.96 -22.91
N SER A 319 10.19 18.54 -23.25
CA SER A 319 10.52 17.15 -23.51
C SER A 319 11.17 16.53 -22.28
N LEU A 320 10.48 15.58 -21.67
CA LEU A 320 11.01 14.70 -20.63
C LEU A 320 10.82 13.26 -21.10
N GLU A 321 11.79 12.39 -20.90
CA GLU A 321 11.66 10.98 -21.20
C GLU A 321 10.70 10.33 -20.19
N LEU A 322 9.53 9.88 -20.67
CA LEU A 322 8.57 9.18 -19.83
C LEU A 322 9.08 7.76 -19.55
N VAL A 323 9.22 7.41 -18.28
CA VAL A 323 9.61 6.06 -17.82
C VAL A 323 8.38 5.22 -17.47
N SER A 324 7.31 5.87 -17.02
CA SER A 324 6.02 5.19 -16.79
C SER A 324 5.43 4.70 -18.12
N PRO A 325 4.66 3.61 -18.13
CA PRO A 325 3.94 3.18 -19.32
C PRO A 325 3.10 4.31 -19.93
N GLU A 326 3.09 4.40 -21.25
CA GLU A 326 2.21 5.35 -21.96
C GLU A 326 0.74 4.98 -21.82
N ASP A 327 0.47 3.68 -21.83
CA ASP A 327 -0.85 3.11 -21.66
C ASP A 327 -1.36 3.35 -20.21
N PRO A 328 -2.46 4.11 -20.02
CA PRO A 328 -3.01 4.39 -18.70
C PRO A 328 -3.49 3.13 -17.97
N ASP A 329 -3.89 2.07 -18.68
CA ASP A 329 -4.34 0.83 -18.06
C ASP A 329 -3.16 0.00 -17.48
N ARG A 330 -1.94 0.34 -17.86
CA ARG A 330 -0.71 -0.31 -17.40
C ARG A 330 0.07 0.49 -16.36
N ARG A 331 -0.49 1.56 -15.82
CA ARG A 331 0.18 2.37 -14.81
C ARG A 331 -0.74 2.75 -13.65
N GLY A 332 -0.13 2.95 -12.47
CA GLY A 332 -0.80 3.46 -11.29
C GLY A 332 -0.96 4.99 -11.30
N SER A 333 -1.05 5.57 -10.11
CA SER A 333 -1.38 6.99 -9.90
C SER A 333 -0.15 7.91 -9.80
N HIS A 334 0.96 7.58 -10.44
CA HIS A 334 2.12 8.48 -10.55
C HIS A 334 2.80 8.37 -11.93
N LEU A 335 3.45 9.45 -12.34
CA LEU A 335 4.31 9.50 -13.50
C LEU A 335 5.77 9.66 -13.08
N SER A 336 6.63 8.97 -13.80
CA SER A 336 8.07 9.01 -13.63
C SER A 336 8.74 9.45 -14.93
N PHE A 337 9.65 10.40 -14.81
CA PHE A 337 10.38 10.95 -15.94
C PHE A 337 11.87 10.81 -15.70
N ARG A 338 12.62 10.42 -16.74
CA ARG A 338 14.08 10.39 -16.67
C ARG A 338 14.64 11.74 -17.11
N HIS A 339 15.62 12.22 -16.36
CA HIS A 339 16.40 13.40 -16.71
C HIS A 339 17.74 13.40 -15.98
N GLU A 340 18.84 13.72 -16.69
CA GLU A 340 20.19 13.75 -16.11
C GLU A 340 20.32 14.64 -14.86
N ASN A 341 19.49 15.70 -14.78
CA ASN A 341 19.45 16.63 -13.66
C ASN A 341 18.17 16.46 -12.81
N ALA A 342 17.56 15.26 -12.74
CA ALA A 342 16.29 15.04 -12.04
C ALA A 342 16.30 15.52 -10.58
N TYR A 343 17.41 15.33 -9.86
CA TYR A 343 17.55 15.82 -8.49
C TYR A 343 17.49 17.35 -8.40
N ALA A 344 18.21 18.04 -9.28
CA ALA A 344 18.19 19.51 -9.31
C ALA A 344 16.82 20.05 -9.72
N LEU A 345 16.13 19.39 -10.67
CA LEU A 345 14.75 19.72 -11.05
C LEU A 345 13.78 19.55 -9.89
N SER A 346 13.85 18.43 -9.18
CA SER A 346 13.02 18.20 -7.98
C SER A 346 13.21 19.32 -6.96
N LYS A 347 14.45 19.68 -6.64
CA LYS A 347 14.75 20.80 -5.71
C LYS A 347 14.23 22.13 -6.22
N ALA A 348 14.36 22.40 -7.52
CA ALA A 348 13.87 23.65 -8.12
C ALA A 348 12.34 23.74 -8.12
N LEU A 349 11.64 22.63 -8.29
CA LEU A 349 10.19 22.53 -8.16
C LEU A 349 9.75 22.77 -6.72
N ILE A 350 10.37 22.10 -5.75
CA ILE A 350 10.09 22.28 -4.31
C ILE A 350 10.29 23.74 -3.89
N ALA A 351 11.36 24.40 -4.36
CA ALA A 351 11.59 25.82 -4.08
C ALA A 351 10.51 26.75 -4.64
N ARG A 352 9.64 26.25 -5.54
CA ARG A 352 8.49 26.96 -6.12
C ARG A 352 7.15 26.46 -5.60
N GLY A 353 7.16 25.63 -4.53
CA GLY A 353 5.96 25.09 -3.93
C GLY A 353 5.39 23.86 -4.64
N VAL A 354 6.09 23.28 -5.63
CA VAL A 354 5.68 22.03 -6.28
C VAL A 354 6.47 20.86 -5.70
N VAL A 355 5.83 20.06 -4.89
CA VAL A 355 6.46 18.95 -4.14
C VAL A 355 6.22 17.65 -4.88
N GLY A 356 7.24 17.13 -5.52
CA GLY A 356 7.38 15.76 -6.00
C GLY A 356 8.65 15.17 -5.42
N ASP A 357 9.03 13.97 -5.82
CA ASP A 357 10.23 13.33 -5.32
C ASP A 357 11.23 12.93 -6.41
N PHE A 358 12.40 12.53 -5.96
CA PHE A 358 13.50 12.05 -6.79
C PHE A 358 13.83 10.60 -6.41
N ARG A 359 14.06 9.77 -7.42
CA ARG A 359 14.57 8.41 -7.27
C ARG A 359 15.88 8.26 -8.03
N ASP A 360 16.90 7.91 -7.27
CA ASP A 360 18.26 7.69 -7.80
C ASP A 360 18.25 6.64 -8.95
N PRO A 361 19.05 6.85 -10.02
CA PRO A 361 20.00 7.95 -10.22
C PRO A 361 19.41 9.18 -10.92
N ASP A 362 18.29 9.09 -11.66
CA ASP A 362 17.88 10.05 -12.67
C ASP A 362 16.35 10.22 -12.83
N ILE A 363 15.55 9.75 -11.87
CA ILE A 363 14.08 9.76 -11.96
C ILE A 363 13.47 10.91 -11.16
N LEU A 364 12.74 11.80 -11.84
CA LEU A 364 11.76 12.70 -11.24
C LEU A 364 10.40 11.99 -11.21
N ARG A 365 9.80 11.87 -10.02
CA ARG A 365 8.52 11.20 -9.84
C ARG A 365 7.47 12.19 -9.32
N LEU A 366 6.28 12.15 -9.93
CA LEU A 366 5.15 13.02 -9.61
C LEU A 366 3.91 12.15 -9.37
N GLY A 367 3.36 12.19 -8.17
CA GLY A 367 2.21 11.42 -7.75
C GLY A 367 0.90 12.21 -7.87
N PHE A 368 -0.06 11.64 -8.58
CA PHE A 368 -1.37 12.25 -8.80
C PHE A 368 -2.40 11.66 -7.82
N ALA A 369 -2.37 12.14 -6.57
CA ALA A 369 -3.34 11.76 -5.56
C ALA A 369 -4.64 12.58 -5.74
N PRO A 370 -5.69 12.02 -6.38
CA PRO A 370 -6.78 12.77 -6.97
C PRO A 370 -7.75 13.37 -5.96
N ALA A 371 -7.77 12.86 -4.73
CA ALA A 371 -8.69 13.35 -3.70
C ALA A 371 -8.52 14.84 -3.39
N TYR A 372 -7.32 15.40 -3.58
CA TYR A 372 -7.02 16.80 -3.26
C TYR A 372 -6.34 17.59 -4.39
N LEU A 373 -5.95 16.95 -5.49
CA LEU A 373 -5.39 17.66 -6.64
C LEU A 373 -6.47 18.25 -7.53
N ARG A 374 -6.10 19.30 -8.24
CA ARG A 374 -6.90 19.98 -9.26
C ARG A 374 -6.15 19.97 -10.59
N PHE A 375 -6.86 20.22 -11.67
CA PHE A 375 -6.27 20.37 -13.01
C PHE A 375 -5.57 21.73 -13.18
N GLU A 376 -6.04 22.78 -12.50
CA GLU A 376 -5.41 24.09 -12.47
C GLU A 376 -4.11 24.06 -11.64
#